data_e96734c6a3b9e702330e4460ba6d02a4
#
_entry.id   e96734c6a3b9e702330e4460ba6d02a4
#
_cell.length_a   1.000
_cell.length_b   1.000
_cell.length_c   1.000
_cell.angle_alpha   90.00
_cell.angle_beta   90.00
_cell.angle_gamma   90.00
#
_symmetry.space_group_name_H-M   'P 1'
#
loop_
_entity.id
_entity.type
_entity.pdbx_description
1 polymer ?
#
loop_
_entity_poly.entity_id
_entity_poly.type
_entity_poly.pdbx_seq_one_letter_code
_entity_poly.pdbx_strand_id
1 'polypeptide(L)'
;MYLDSVALKYRHCRHVKRQTWRCNTLDKIIVTTALIYANGEIHLGHVTSTYLPADIFVRYCRLKGYNVIHVGASDDFGTPILIEAEKEGKSPEEFVEFWNEVDQRDFKDFGISFDIYDKTSSKENVALTQHFFKTLYERGYIFKKTILQPYCPKDKKFLPDRYVKGACPFCGATEQYSDSCEKCGKTFQPGEILNPHCALCGTKPINKESQHYFFKLSQFADSLKKWLEENQNLQPEVRNYVLSWIKEGLLDWDISRDIPWGVPIPLKEAKGQVLYGWFDNHLGYISTAQKYFKEKGIDGKQAWNQSKIYHYIGKDIVYHHYLFLPAMRLGNAEYNLPDFIPTRGMLQLEQQKFSKSRGWYIGLRDFLNKFPADYLRYYLTSVTTYTQADVNFDWSDFQKRINNELIANIGNFIHRTLTFTWTKYQGKVSQPKEHDEFDNELIERIKQVAECVGKEVQANELAKGLRKIVEFSAFCNQYFQKKQPWADKEKAKTTLYLCVNAVRSLAILLEPYTPFSAEKLWQQLNLDGTVHKQNWHSASQLEIKNGHHINQPSVLFEKVQDKDIETERQKLGTVTPRS
;
A
#
# COMPACT_ATOMS: atom_id res chain seq x y z
N MET A 1 30.55 19.93 -23.32
CA MET A 1 29.33 20.69 -22.96
C MET A 1 28.22 19.85 -22.40
N TYR A 2 28.44 18.59 -21.96
CA TYR A 2 27.45 17.71 -21.29
C TYR A 2 27.80 17.35 -19.83
N LEU A 3 28.99 17.75 -19.37
CA LEU A 3 29.51 17.41 -18.02
C LEU A 3 29.17 18.44 -16.95
N ASP A 4 28.80 19.66 -17.30
CA ASP A 4 28.49 20.72 -16.35
C ASP A 4 27.05 20.69 -15.81
N SER A 5 26.13 19.98 -16.47
CA SER A 5 24.72 19.91 -16.06
C SER A 5 24.45 18.95 -14.90
N VAL A 6 25.33 17.98 -14.64
CA VAL A 6 25.14 16.95 -13.60
C VAL A 6 25.63 17.47 -12.24
N ALA A 7 26.73 18.24 -12.23
CA ALA A 7 27.26 18.84 -10.98
C ALA A 7 26.32 19.89 -10.38
N LEU A 8 25.53 20.59 -11.19
CA LEU A 8 24.56 21.60 -10.73
C LEU A 8 23.32 20.97 -10.03
N LYS A 9 22.92 19.74 -10.40
CA LYS A 9 21.72 19.11 -9.79
C LYS A 9 21.90 18.69 -8.33
N TYR A 10 23.12 18.40 -7.88
CA TYR A 10 23.37 18.04 -6.49
C TYR A 10 23.49 19.25 -5.54
N ARG A 11 23.75 20.45 -6.04
CA ARG A 11 23.72 21.68 -5.23
C ARG A 11 22.30 22.10 -4.80
N HIS A 12 21.24 21.53 -5.38
CA HIS A 12 19.85 21.92 -5.12
C HIS A 12 19.17 21.18 -3.96
N CYS A 13 19.87 20.36 -3.17
CA CYS A 13 19.31 19.86 -1.89
C CYS A 13 19.08 20.97 -0.83
N ARG A 14 19.49 22.21 -1.09
CA ARG A 14 19.51 23.26 -0.05
C ARG A 14 18.27 24.15 0.06
N HIS A 15 17.36 24.25 -0.89
CA HIS A 15 16.24 25.20 -0.77
C HIS A 15 14.94 24.70 -1.41
N VAL A 16 14.14 23.94 -0.66
CA VAL A 16 12.69 24.02 -0.69
C VAL A 16 12.23 24.04 0.76
N LYS A 17 11.70 25.19 1.22
CA LYS A 17 10.97 25.29 2.48
C LYS A 17 9.62 24.58 2.34
N ARG A 18 9.63 23.25 2.28
CA ARG A 18 8.50 22.44 2.72
C ARG A 18 8.72 22.18 4.20
N GLN A 19 7.70 22.38 5.01
CA GLN A 19 7.74 22.04 6.42
C GLN A 19 8.25 20.61 6.54
N THR A 20 9.53 20.46 6.91
CA THR A 20 10.11 19.14 7.20
C THR A 20 9.52 18.69 8.50
N TRP A 21 8.62 17.72 8.40
CA TRP A 21 8.10 17.03 9.56
C TRP A 21 9.27 16.48 10.39
N ARG A 22 9.39 16.95 11.63
CA ARG A 22 10.38 16.44 12.59
C ARG A 22 9.69 15.39 13.45
N CYS A 23 9.81 14.12 13.06
CA CYS A 23 9.50 13.01 13.94
C CYS A 23 10.63 12.87 14.97
N ASN A 24 10.31 12.96 16.25
CA ASN A 24 11.23 12.56 17.29
C ASN A 24 11.22 11.02 17.39
N THR A 25 12.34 10.42 17.76
CA THR A 25 12.45 8.96 17.99
C THR A 25 11.48 8.44 19.07
N LEU A 26 10.85 9.33 19.84
CA LEU A 26 9.84 9.03 20.85
C LEU A 26 8.40 9.00 20.29
N ASP A 27 8.16 9.52 19.08
CA ASP A 27 6.82 9.52 18.50
C ASP A 27 6.42 8.09 18.12
N LYS A 28 5.25 7.67 18.61
CA LYS A 28 4.61 6.42 18.17
C LYS A 28 3.92 6.67 16.82
N ILE A 29 4.09 5.74 15.88
CA ILE A 29 3.50 5.82 14.54
C ILE A 29 2.63 4.57 14.33
N ILE A 30 1.39 4.77 13.94
CA ILE A 30 0.52 3.70 13.45
C ILE A 30 0.32 3.91 11.95
N VAL A 31 0.74 2.93 11.17
CA VAL A 31 0.51 2.89 9.72
C VAL A 31 -0.53 1.83 9.44
N THR A 32 -1.60 2.20 8.76
CA THR A 32 -2.63 1.27 8.30
C THR A 32 -2.73 1.31 6.78
N THR A 33 -3.20 0.22 6.21
CA THR A 33 -3.53 0.10 4.79
C THR A 33 -5.02 -0.14 4.62
N ALA A 34 -5.62 0.37 3.55
CA ALA A 34 -7.00 0.05 3.20
C ALA A 34 -7.24 -1.46 3.30
N LEU A 35 -8.33 -1.85 3.96
CA LEU A 35 -8.64 -3.25 4.17
C LEU A 35 -9.09 -3.88 2.86
N ILE A 36 -8.58 -5.07 2.57
CA ILE A 36 -8.96 -5.83 1.37
C ILE A 36 -10.19 -6.70 1.66
N TYR A 37 -11.13 -6.75 0.71
CA TYR A 37 -12.24 -7.70 0.80
C TYR A 37 -11.75 -9.14 0.75
N ALA A 38 -12.15 -9.95 1.73
CA ALA A 38 -11.88 -11.39 1.79
C ALA A 38 -12.78 -12.16 0.80
N ASN A 39 -12.72 -11.82 -0.50
CA ASN A 39 -13.61 -12.38 -1.53
C ASN A 39 -12.88 -12.87 -2.79
N GLY A 40 -11.58 -13.04 -2.72
CA GLY A 40 -10.79 -13.54 -3.83
C GLY A 40 -9.35 -13.04 -3.81
N GLU A 41 -8.53 -13.62 -4.65
CA GLU A 41 -7.09 -13.36 -4.72
C GLU A 41 -6.72 -11.88 -4.83
N ILE A 42 -5.59 -11.54 -4.23
CA ILE A 42 -4.93 -10.23 -4.38
C ILE A 42 -4.42 -10.08 -5.81
N HIS A 43 -4.63 -8.93 -6.43
CA HIS A 43 -4.02 -8.58 -7.70
C HIS A 43 -3.13 -7.34 -7.59
N LEU A 44 -2.30 -7.07 -8.63
CA LEU A 44 -1.32 -5.99 -8.59
C LEU A 44 -1.93 -4.62 -8.29
N GLY A 45 -3.18 -4.37 -8.69
CA GLY A 45 -3.88 -3.12 -8.39
C GLY A 45 -4.06 -2.86 -6.90
N HIS A 46 -4.29 -3.91 -6.08
CA HIS A 46 -4.42 -3.77 -4.64
C HIS A 46 -3.11 -3.32 -3.99
N VAL A 47 -1.98 -3.94 -4.39
CA VAL A 47 -0.70 -3.69 -3.72
C VAL A 47 -0.06 -2.36 -4.12
N THR A 48 -0.37 -1.82 -5.31
CA THR A 48 0.32 -0.67 -5.90
C THR A 48 0.07 0.63 -5.12
N SER A 49 -1.19 0.94 -4.81
CA SER A 49 -1.58 2.24 -4.27
C SER A 49 -1.48 2.31 -2.74
N THR A 50 -1.56 1.17 -2.05
CA THR A 50 -1.73 1.08 -0.60
C THR A 50 -0.62 0.28 0.09
N TYR A 51 -0.54 -1.02 -0.14
CA TYR A 51 0.29 -1.93 0.66
C TYR A 51 1.79 -1.73 0.46
N LEU A 52 2.24 -1.65 -0.80
CA LEU A 52 3.66 -1.45 -1.11
C LEU A 52 4.18 -0.08 -0.64
N PRO A 53 3.49 1.05 -0.89
CA PRO A 53 3.91 2.34 -0.37
C PRO A 53 3.97 2.41 1.16
N ALA A 54 3.00 1.80 1.85
CA ALA A 54 2.98 1.71 3.30
C ALA A 54 4.17 0.92 3.84
N ASP A 55 4.45 -0.26 3.25
CA ASP A 55 5.54 -1.13 3.68
C ASP A 55 6.91 -0.45 3.49
N ILE A 56 7.14 0.22 2.36
CA ILE A 56 8.37 0.98 2.13
C ILE A 56 8.56 2.06 3.21
N PHE A 57 7.50 2.80 3.52
CA PHE A 57 7.55 3.83 4.57
C PHE A 57 7.79 3.23 5.95
N VAL A 58 7.13 2.14 6.30
CA VAL A 58 7.29 1.42 7.58
C VAL A 58 8.71 0.90 7.74
N ARG A 59 9.28 0.24 6.73
CA ARG A 59 10.66 -0.27 6.75
C ARG A 59 11.66 0.86 6.94
N TYR A 60 11.49 1.95 6.20
CA TYR A 60 12.29 3.15 6.41
C TYR A 60 12.19 3.68 7.84
N CYS A 61 10.98 3.78 8.41
CA CYS A 61 10.76 4.22 9.78
C CYS A 61 11.46 3.31 10.80
N ARG A 62 11.42 1.99 10.60
CA ARG A 62 12.14 1.02 11.46
C ARG A 62 13.64 1.21 11.39
N LEU A 63 14.22 1.38 10.19
CA LEU A 63 15.64 1.66 10.01
C LEU A 63 16.05 3.02 10.61
N LYS A 64 15.14 4.00 10.67
CA LYS A 64 15.34 5.28 11.35
C LYS A 64 15.26 5.17 12.88
N GLY A 65 14.85 4.02 13.42
CA GLY A 65 14.64 3.82 14.85
C GLY A 65 13.34 4.43 15.38
N TYR A 66 12.35 4.71 14.52
CA TYR A 66 11.04 5.18 14.96
C TYR A 66 10.21 4.03 15.54
N ASN A 67 9.39 4.34 16.53
CA ASN A 67 8.44 3.40 17.11
C ASN A 67 7.20 3.29 16.21
N VAL A 68 7.26 2.42 15.20
CA VAL A 68 6.23 2.26 14.18
C VAL A 68 5.62 0.86 14.22
N ILE A 69 4.30 0.78 14.07
CA ILE A 69 3.58 -0.48 13.81
C ILE A 69 2.85 -0.41 12.48
N HIS A 70 2.85 -1.53 11.76
CA HIS A 70 2.12 -1.73 10.51
C HIS A 70 0.91 -2.63 10.76
N VAL A 71 -0.28 -2.05 10.59
CA VAL A 71 -1.56 -2.70 10.90
C VAL A 71 -2.31 -3.00 9.60
N GLY A 72 -2.71 -4.25 9.42
CA GLY A 72 -3.55 -4.70 8.33
C GLY A 72 -4.70 -5.56 8.82
N ALA A 73 -5.73 -5.71 8.00
CA ALA A 73 -6.83 -6.64 8.23
C ALA A 73 -7.55 -6.94 6.90
N SER A 74 -8.33 -8.02 6.87
CA SER A 74 -9.32 -8.25 5.82
C SER A 74 -10.65 -7.57 6.15
N ASP A 75 -11.38 -7.17 5.09
CA ASP A 75 -12.77 -6.72 5.15
C ASP A 75 -13.67 -7.92 4.89
N ASP A 76 -14.33 -8.40 5.94
CA ASP A 76 -15.04 -9.67 5.93
C ASP A 76 -16.54 -9.54 5.74
N PHE A 77 -17.09 -8.33 5.76
CA PHE A 77 -18.54 -8.12 5.70
C PHE A 77 -19.00 -7.53 4.37
N GLY A 78 -20.26 -7.76 4.04
CA GLY A 78 -20.91 -7.18 2.88
C GLY A 78 -21.46 -8.19 1.88
N THR A 79 -22.28 -7.69 0.98
CA THR A 79 -22.98 -8.48 -0.05
C THR A 79 -22.05 -9.22 -1.02
N PRO A 80 -20.89 -8.69 -1.44
CA PRO A 80 -19.98 -9.43 -2.31
C PRO A 80 -19.50 -10.75 -1.73
N ILE A 81 -19.21 -10.77 -0.42
CA ILE A 81 -18.76 -11.98 0.29
C ILE A 81 -19.88 -13.00 0.37
N LEU A 82 -21.10 -12.56 0.77
CA LEU A 82 -22.26 -13.45 0.80
C LEU A 82 -22.53 -14.14 -0.54
N ILE A 83 -22.48 -13.37 -1.63
CA ILE A 83 -22.74 -13.90 -2.98
C ILE A 83 -21.68 -14.93 -3.37
N GLU A 84 -20.40 -14.66 -3.11
CA GLU A 84 -19.33 -15.58 -3.49
C GLU A 84 -19.31 -16.82 -2.57
N ALA A 85 -19.53 -16.67 -1.26
CA ALA A 85 -19.67 -17.80 -0.34
C ALA A 85 -20.85 -18.72 -0.73
N GLU A 86 -22.01 -18.13 -1.08
CA GLU A 86 -23.19 -18.90 -1.53
C GLU A 86 -22.91 -19.68 -2.82
N LYS A 87 -22.17 -19.09 -3.78
CA LYS A 87 -21.76 -19.78 -5.01
C LYS A 87 -20.81 -20.96 -4.75
N GLU A 88 -19.96 -20.85 -3.74
CA GLU A 88 -19.03 -21.93 -3.36
C GLU A 88 -19.64 -22.94 -2.36
N GLY A 89 -20.90 -22.74 -1.94
CA GLY A 89 -21.58 -23.61 -0.98
C GLY A 89 -20.94 -23.60 0.40
N LYS A 90 -20.26 -22.50 0.77
CA LYS A 90 -19.60 -22.28 2.08
C LYS A 90 -20.40 -21.35 2.95
N SER A 91 -20.22 -21.45 4.28
CA SER A 91 -20.63 -20.38 5.16
C SER A 91 -19.78 -19.11 4.93
N PRO A 92 -20.31 -17.90 5.19
CA PRO A 92 -19.51 -16.68 5.08
C PRO A 92 -18.27 -16.70 5.99
N GLU A 93 -18.38 -17.29 7.17
CA GLU A 93 -17.30 -17.45 8.14
C GLU A 93 -16.15 -18.29 7.58
N GLU A 94 -16.46 -19.48 7.03
CA GLU A 94 -15.46 -20.36 6.42
C GLU A 94 -14.81 -19.71 5.19
N PHE A 95 -15.61 -18.96 4.43
CA PHE A 95 -15.16 -18.30 3.22
C PHE A 95 -14.16 -17.18 3.53
N VAL A 96 -14.46 -16.29 4.49
CA VAL A 96 -13.56 -15.19 4.84
C VAL A 96 -12.32 -15.67 5.58
N GLU A 97 -12.42 -16.72 6.40
CA GLU A 97 -11.25 -17.31 7.07
C GLU A 97 -10.23 -17.81 6.04
N PHE A 98 -10.71 -18.56 5.05
CA PHE A 98 -9.87 -19.06 3.96
C PHE A 98 -9.15 -17.91 3.23
N TRP A 99 -9.87 -16.85 2.84
CA TRP A 99 -9.25 -15.74 2.11
C TRP A 99 -8.34 -14.90 2.99
N ASN A 100 -8.64 -14.72 4.27
CA ASN A 100 -7.76 -14.04 5.21
C ASN A 100 -6.39 -14.76 5.32
N GLU A 101 -6.39 -16.10 5.41
CA GLU A 101 -5.15 -16.90 5.42
C GLU A 101 -4.36 -16.79 4.11
N VAL A 102 -5.06 -16.84 2.98
CA VAL A 102 -4.45 -16.65 1.65
C VAL A 102 -3.81 -15.27 1.52
N ASP A 103 -4.51 -14.23 1.92
CA ASP A 103 -4.02 -12.85 1.88
C ASP A 103 -2.75 -12.67 2.74
N GLN A 104 -2.75 -13.21 3.97
CA GLN A 104 -1.58 -13.15 4.84
C GLN A 104 -0.36 -13.83 4.23
N ARG A 105 -0.54 -15.02 3.63
CA ARG A 105 0.52 -15.74 2.92
C ARG A 105 1.05 -14.91 1.74
N ASP A 106 0.16 -14.38 0.91
CA ASP A 106 0.53 -13.67 -0.30
C ASP A 106 1.21 -12.32 0.01
N PHE A 107 0.75 -11.60 1.03
CA PHE A 107 1.43 -10.41 1.54
C PHE A 107 2.82 -10.72 2.10
N LYS A 108 2.96 -11.79 2.87
CA LYS A 108 4.25 -12.23 3.42
C LYS A 108 5.24 -12.56 2.30
N ASP A 109 4.81 -13.32 1.29
CA ASP A 109 5.66 -13.72 0.18
C ASP A 109 6.01 -12.54 -0.74
N PHE A 110 5.14 -11.52 -0.82
CA PHE A 110 5.44 -10.23 -1.46
C PHE A 110 6.35 -9.33 -0.63
N GLY A 111 6.55 -9.66 0.65
CA GLY A 111 7.41 -8.92 1.58
C GLY A 111 6.73 -7.76 2.30
N ILE A 112 5.41 -7.75 2.43
CA ILE A 112 4.71 -6.79 3.30
C ILE A 112 4.92 -7.19 4.76
N SER A 113 5.45 -6.29 5.56
CA SER A 113 5.89 -6.55 6.93
C SER A 113 4.90 -6.04 7.97
N PHE A 114 3.70 -6.63 8.04
CA PHE A 114 2.73 -6.33 9.09
C PHE A 114 3.25 -6.73 10.47
N ASP A 115 2.99 -5.89 11.48
CA ASP A 115 3.16 -6.26 12.90
C ASP A 115 1.95 -7.03 13.41
N ILE A 116 0.78 -6.76 12.84
CA ILE A 116 -0.47 -7.49 13.05
C ILE A 116 -1.32 -7.44 11.79
N TYR A 117 -1.92 -8.58 11.45
CA TYR A 117 -2.96 -8.70 10.42
C TYR A 117 -4.16 -9.43 11.04
N ASP A 118 -5.32 -8.80 11.05
CA ASP A 118 -6.55 -9.31 11.68
C ASP A 118 -7.70 -9.35 10.66
N LYS A 119 -8.92 -9.26 11.11
CA LYS A 119 -10.14 -9.32 10.31
C LYS A 119 -11.26 -8.48 10.93
N THR A 120 -12.14 -7.90 10.08
CA THR A 120 -13.27 -7.09 10.58
C THR A 120 -14.33 -7.93 11.28
N SER A 121 -14.40 -9.24 11.01
CA SER A 121 -15.27 -10.19 11.73
C SER A 121 -14.74 -10.58 13.12
N SER A 122 -13.58 -10.07 13.55
CA SER A 122 -13.05 -10.32 14.89
C SER A 122 -14.00 -9.80 15.98
N LYS A 123 -13.99 -10.48 17.14
CA LYS A 123 -14.81 -10.09 18.30
C LYS A 123 -14.50 -8.67 18.77
N GLU A 124 -13.25 -8.28 18.70
CA GLU A 124 -12.77 -6.94 19.04
C GLU A 124 -13.37 -5.88 18.12
N ASN A 125 -13.39 -6.12 16.81
CA ASN A 125 -13.97 -5.17 15.85
C ASN A 125 -15.49 -5.10 15.98
N VAL A 126 -16.16 -6.23 16.12
CA VAL A 126 -17.62 -6.28 16.34
C VAL A 126 -18.00 -5.50 17.61
N ALA A 127 -17.29 -5.71 18.71
CA ALA A 127 -17.55 -5.00 19.97
C ALA A 127 -17.31 -3.48 19.85
N LEU A 128 -16.22 -3.08 19.19
CA LEU A 128 -15.90 -1.66 18.95
C LEU A 128 -16.94 -1.00 18.06
N THR A 129 -17.36 -1.68 16.99
CA THR A 129 -18.37 -1.21 16.05
C THR A 129 -19.73 -0.99 16.75
N GLN A 130 -20.15 -1.94 17.57
CA GLN A 130 -21.36 -1.81 18.37
C GLN A 130 -21.25 -0.67 19.40
N HIS A 131 -20.09 -0.45 20.00
CA HIS A 131 -19.84 0.68 20.90
C HIS A 131 -19.96 2.02 20.15
N PHE A 132 -19.34 2.15 18.97
CA PHE A 132 -19.49 3.35 18.15
C PHE A 132 -20.94 3.62 17.78
N PHE A 133 -21.66 2.59 17.33
CA PHE A 133 -23.08 2.74 17.01
C PHE A 133 -23.87 3.25 18.21
N LYS A 134 -23.75 2.63 19.38
CA LYS A 134 -24.45 3.06 20.60
C LYS A 134 -24.16 4.50 20.97
N THR A 135 -22.88 4.87 21.00
CA THR A 135 -22.45 6.22 21.34
C THR A 135 -23.01 7.27 20.37
N LEU A 136 -22.95 6.99 19.06
CA LEU A 136 -23.50 7.89 18.04
C LEU A 136 -25.02 7.98 18.10
N TYR A 137 -25.70 6.87 18.39
CA TYR A 137 -27.15 6.82 18.52
C TYR A 137 -27.62 7.59 19.75
N GLU A 138 -27.01 7.39 20.91
CA GLU A 138 -27.29 8.10 22.16
C GLU A 138 -27.05 9.61 22.07
N ARG A 139 -26.05 10.02 21.27
CA ARG A 139 -25.76 11.43 20.97
C ARG A 139 -26.65 12.05 19.89
N GLY A 140 -27.59 11.27 19.34
CA GLY A 140 -28.54 11.74 18.33
C GLY A 140 -27.96 11.91 16.92
N TYR A 141 -26.76 11.37 16.64
CA TYR A 141 -26.15 11.36 15.31
C TYR A 141 -26.62 10.23 14.40
N ILE A 142 -27.40 9.28 14.94
CA ILE A 142 -28.06 8.23 14.17
C ILE A 142 -29.58 8.35 14.37
N PHE A 143 -30.33 8.24 13.28
CA PHE A 143 -31.80 8.30 13.28
C PHE A 143 -32.40 7.21 12.40
N LYS A 144 -33.69 6.91 12.61
CA LYS A 144 -34.45 5.94 11.84
C LYS A 144 -35.20 6.62 10.70
N LYS A 145 -35.26 5.93 9.56
CA LYS A 145 -36.04 6.35 8.40
C LYS A 145 -36.60 5.14 7.69
N THR A 146 -37.89 5.20 7.33
CA THR A 146 -38.50 4.19 6.45
C THR A 146 -38.12 4.48 5.00
N ILE A 147 -37.63 3.48 4.29
CA ILE A 147 -37.28 3.55 2.88
C ILE A 147 -37.94 2.43 2.09
N LEU A 148 -38.12 2.64 0.80
CA LEU A 148 -38.52 1.60 -0.14
C LEU A 148 -37.29 0.88 -0.66
N GLN A 149 -37.24 -0.44 -0.47
CA GLN A 149 -36.15 -1.27 -0.98
C GLN A 149 -36.65 -2.37 -1.94
N PRO A 150 -35.86 -2.76 -2.94
CA PRO A 150 -36.15 -3.93 -3.75
C PRO A 150 -36.24 -5.20 -2.90
N TYR A 151 -37.31 -5.96 -3.09
CA TYR A 151 -37.57 -7.22 -2.40
C TYR A 151 -37.86 -8.32 -3.40
N CYS A 152 -37.23 -9.46 -3.29
CA CYS A 152 -37.52 -10.63 -4.11
C CYS A 152 -38.68 -11.43 -3.51
N PRO A 153 -39.84 -11.51 -4.17
CA PRO A 153 -40.98 -12.29 -3.65
C PRO A 153 -40.72 -13.81 -3.68
N LYS A 154 -39.89 -14.30 -4.61
CA LYS A 154 -39.52 -15.71 -4.73
C LYS A 154 -38.53 -16.13 -3.62
N ASP A 155 -37.44 -15.39 -3.47
CA ASP A 155 -36.40 -15.70 -2.46
C ASP A 155 -36.76 -15.16 -1.07
N LYS A 156 -37.86 -14.40 -0.94
CA LYS A 156 -38.39 -13.81 0.29
C LYS A 156 -37.36 -13.00 1.07
N LYS A 157 -36.51 -12.23 0.36
CA LYS A 157 -35.48 -11.40 0.95
C LYS A 157 -35.38 -10.02 0.31
N PHE A 158 -34.91 -9.03 1.06
CA PHE A 158 -34.50 -7.74 0.51
C PHE A 158 -33.27 -7.92 -0.38
N LEU A 159 -33.14 -7.05 -1.38
CA LEU A 159 -32.09 -7.10 -2.38
C LEU A 159 -31.23 -5.82 -2.32
N PRO A 160 -30.38 -5.65 -1.29
CA PRO A 160 -29.47 -4.51 -1.25
C PRO A 160 -28.35 -4.65 -2.28
N ASP A 161 -27.86 -3.50 -2.75
CA ASP A 161 -26.65 -3.37 -3.54
C ASP A 161 -26.58 -4.37 -4.73
N ARG A 162 -25.63 -5.32 -4.70
CA ARG A 162 -25.35 -6.26 -5.79
C ARG A 162 -26.34 -7.42 -5.94
N TYR A 163 -27.37 -7.50 -5.10
CA TYR A 163 -28.45 -8.47 -5.31
C TYR A 163 -29.46 -8.06 -6.40
N VAL A 164 -29.36 -6.83 -6.94
CA VAL A 164 -30.15 -6.39 -8.10
C VAL A 164 -29.26 -6.21 -9.30
N LYS A 165 -29.66 -6.78 -10.43
CA LYS A 165 -29.08 -6.54 -11.75
C LYS A 165 -30.08 -5.94 -12.70
N GLY A 166 -29.58 -5.32 -13.79
CA GLY A 166 -30.41 -4.76 -14.84
C GLY A 166 -29.59 -4.09 -15.93
N ALA A 167 -30.20 -3.16 -16.65
CA ALA A 167 -29.50 -2.39 -17.67
C ALA A 167 -29.09 -1.00 -17.13
N CYS A 168 -27.88 -0.57 -17.48
CA CYS A 168 -27.36 0.74 -17.09
C CYS A 168 -28.20 1.88 -17.71
N PRO A 169 -28.67 2.86 -16.92
CA PRO A 169 -29.49 3.96 -17.42
C PRO A 169 -28.70 4.93 -18.34
N PHE A 170 -27.37 4.91 -18.28
CA PHE A 170 -26.51 5.84 -19.05
C PHE A 170 -25.99 5.25 -20.37
N CYS A 171 -25.65 3.96 -20.42
CA CYS A 171 -25.05 3.37 -21.61
C CYS A 171 -25.80 2.13 -22.14
N GLY A 172 -26.90 1.72 -21.50
CA GLY A 172 -27.73 0.59 -21.91
C GLY A 172 -27.08 -0.80 -21.72
N ALA A 173 -25.89 -0.90 -21.13
CA ALA A 173 -25.24 -2.18 -20.88
C ALA A 173 -26.11 -3.03 -19.95
N THR A 174 -26.42 -4.26 -20.35
CA THR A 174 -27.22 -5.22 -19.59
C THR A 174 -26.38 -5.89 -18.50
N GLU A 175 -27.04 -6.59 -17.57
CA GLU A 175 -26.41 -7.38 -16.49
C GLU A 175 -25.47 -6.55 -15.59
N GLN A 176 -25.77 -5.25 -15.43
CA GLN A 176 -25.05 -4.38 -14.50
C GLN A 176 -25.67 -4.46 -13.11
N TYR A 177 -24.85 -4.28 -12.07
CA TYR A 177 -25.33 -4.19 -10.69
C TYR A 177 -25.98 -2.82 -10.41
N SER A 178 -26.85 -2.75 -9.40
CA SER A 178 -27.67 -1.56 -9.12
C SER A 178 -26.92 -0.40 -8.48
N ASP A 179 -25.62 -0.54 -8.22
CA ASP A 179 -24.75 0.48 -7.63
C ASP A 179 -23.85 1.17 -8.67
N SER A 180 -23.44 0.43 -9.71
CA SER A 180 -22.48 0.94 -10.70
C SER A 180 -22.48 0.15 -12.00
N CYS A 181 -22.07 0.79 -13.08
CA CYS A 181 -21.90 0.15 -14.38
C CYS A 181 -20.43 -0.21 -14.62
N GLU A 182 -20.11 -1.48 -14.75
CA GLU A 182 -18.75 -1.94 -15.07
C GLU A 182 -18.28 -1.49 -16.46
N LYS A 183 -19.22 -1.26 -17.41
CA LYS A 183 -18.87 -0.83 -18.78
C LYS A 183 -18.52 0.64 -18.89
N CYS A 184 -19.35 1.55 -18.34
CA CYS A 184 -19.12 3.00 -18.46
C CYS A 184 -18.55 3.65 -17.18
N GLY A 185 -18.48 2.91 -16.07
CA GLY A 185 -17.90 3.36 -14.80
C GLY A 185 -18.77 4.36 -14.02
N LYS A 186 -20.00 4.64 -14.46
CA LYS A 186 -20.90 5.54 -13.73
C LYS A 186 -21.58 4.80 -12.59
N THR A 187 -21.69 5.50 -11.45
CA THR A 187 -22.53 5.09 -10.32
C THR A 187 -23.93 5.65 -10.46
N PHE A 188 -24.92 4.99 -9.88
CA PHE A 188 -26.31 5.41 -9.86
C PHE A 188 -26.99 4.97 -8.56
N GLN A 189 -28.11 5.61 -8.24
CA GLN A 189 -28.85 5.31 -7.02
C GLN A 189 -29.65 3.99 -7.18
N PRO A 190 -29.90 3.26 -6.08
CA PRO A 190 -30.82 2.13 -6.11
C PRO A 190 -32.18 2.56 -6.66
N GLY A 191 -32.66 1.86 -7.68
CA GLY A 191 -33.91 2.21 -8.37
C GLY A 191 -33.77 2.91 -9.72
N GLU A 192 -32.59 3.45 -10.05
CA GLU A 192 -32.31 4.02 -11.38
C GLU A 192 -31.99 2.97 -12.43
N ILE A 193 -31.62 1.75 -12.02
CA ILE A 193 -31.32 0.64 -12.93
C ILE A 193 -32.55 0.24 -13.74
N LEU A 194 -32.37 0.05 -15.05
CA LEU A 194 -33.47 -0.32 -15.96
C LEU A 194 -33.68 -1.84 -15.95
N ASN A 195 -34.95 -2.24 -16.01
CA ASN A 195 -35.36 -3.66 -16.03
C ASN A 195 -34.72 -4.47 -14.87
N PRO A 196 -34.91 -4.05 -13.61
CA PRO A 196 -34.30 -4.71 -12.46
C PRO A 196 -34.79 -6.14 -12.29
N HIS A 197 -33.86 -7.05 -11.96
CA HIS A 197 -34.15 -8.44 -11.60
C HIS A 197 -33.23 -8.90 -10.47
N CYS A 198 -33.70 -9.89 -9.69
CA CYS A 198 -32.90 -10.51 -8.64
C CYS A 198 -31.68 -11.22 -9.25
N ALA A 199 -30.48 -10.90 -8.76
CA ALA A 199 -29.23 -11.49 -9.24
C ALA A 199 -29.13 -13.02 -9.00
N LEU A 200 -29.95 -13.57 -8.09
CA LEU A 200 -29.93 -15.00 -7.76
C LEU A 200 -30.93 -15.81 -8.58
N CYS A 201 -32.17 -15.35 -8.68
CA CYS A 201 -33.24 -16.13 -9.28
C CYS A 201 -33.90 -15.51 -10.52
N GLY A 202 -33.43 -14.32 -10.94
CA GLY A 202 -33.96 -13.61 -12.13
C GLY A 202 -35.36 -13.00 -11.94
N THR A 203 -36.01 -13.15 -10.80
CA THR A 203 -37.36 -12.63 -10.54
C THR A 203 -37.36 -11.11 -10.48
N LYS A 204 -38.35 -10.46 -11.08
CA LYS A 204 -38.52 -9.01 -10.96
C LYS A 204 -38.82 -8.64 -9.51
N PRO A 205 -38.04 -7.72 -8.89
CA PRO A 205 -38.28 -7.29 -7.51
C PRO A 205 -39.53 -6.42 -7.39
N ILE A 206 -40.12 -6.41 -6.21
CA ILE A 206 -41.13 -5.43 -5.79
C ILE A 206 -40.53 -4.48 -4.78
N ASN A 207 -41.06 -3.27 -4.68
CA ASN A 207 -40.65 -2.35 -3.63
C ASN A 207 -41.41 -2.68 -2.34
N LYS A 208 -40.66 -2.82 -1.23
CA LYS A 208 -41.19 -3.07 0.11
C LYS A 208 -40.58 -2.09 1.10
N GLU A 209 -41.37 -1.59 2.02
CA GLU A 209 -40.86 -0.73 3.09
C GLU A 209 -39.94 -1.50 4.04
N SER A 210 -38.80 -0.86 4.37
CA SER A 210 -37.90 -1.28 5.44
C SER A 210 -37.51 -0.08 6.28
N GLN A 211 -37.35 -0.27 7.60
CA GLN A 211 -36.89 0.77 8.50
C GLN A 211 -35.37 0.68 8.63
N HIS A 212 -34.68 1.75 8.25
CA HIS A 212 -33.23 1.83 8.23
C HIS A 212 -32.69 2.87 9.20
N TYR A 213 -31.41 2.71 9.56
CA TYR A 213 -30.65 3.63 10.40
C TYR A 213 -29.74 4.47 9.53
N PHE A 214 -29.78 5.79 9.75
CA PHE A 214 -28.99 6.77 8.99
C PHE A 214 -28.04 7.52 9.90
N PHE A 215 -26.78 7.64 9.50
CA PHE A 215 -25.79 8.50 10.16
C PHE A 215 -25.87 9.90 9.58
N LYS A 216 -26.01 10.91 10.45
CA LYS A 216 -26.14 12.33 10.09
C LYS A 216 -24.79 12.93 9.68
N LEU A 217 -24.24 12.47 8.57
CA LEU A 217 -22.96 12.97 8.05
C LEU A 217 -23.02 14.49 7.78
N SER A 218 -24.17 15.00 7.33
CA SER A 218 -24.39 16.42 7.06
C SER A 218 -24.12 17.33 8.26
N GLN A 219 -24.36 16.85 9.49
CA GLN A 219 -24.11 17.61 10.72
C GLN A 219 -22.63 17.84 11.03
N PHE A 220 -21.74 17.09 10.40
CA PHE A 220 -20.29 17.21 10.60
C PHE A 220 -19.59 18.09 9.56
N ALA A 221 -20.31 18.71 8.62
CA ALA A 221 -19.75 19.49 7.52
C ALA A 221 -18.77 20.57 7.99
N ASP A 222 -19.14 21.40 8.97
CA ASP A 222 -18.28 22.47 9.48
C ASP A 222 -17.05 21.93 10.24
N SER A 223 -17.24 20.88 11.04
CA SER A 223 -16.14 20.26 11.80
C SER A 223 -15.14 19.57 10.86
N LEU A 224 -15.62 18.88 9.83
CA LEU A 224 -14.79 18.27 8.79
C LEU A 224 -14.04 19.33 7.99
N LYS A 225 -14.72 20.41 7.58
CA LYS A 225 -14.09 21.54 6.89
C LYS A 225 -12.95 22.12 7.72
N LYS A 226 -13.20 22.39 8.99
CA LYS A 226 -12.19 22.92 9.92
C LYS A 226 -10.98 21.99 10.00
N TRP A 227 -11.19 20.70 10.24
CA TRP A 227 -10.10 19.72 10.30
C TRP A 227 -9.30 19.65 9.00
N LEU A 228 -9.96 19.65 7.84
CA LEU A 228 -9.30 19.61 6.53
C LEU A 228 -8.45 20.86 6.29
N GLU A 229 -8.93 22.05 6.68
CA GLU A 229 -8.21 23.32 6.52
C GLU A 229 -7.01 23.42 7.48
N GLU A 230 -7.12 22.92 8.71
CA GLU A 230 -6.08 22.94 9.72
C GLU A 230 -5.00 21.86 9.50
N ASN A 231 -5.34 20.71 8.94
CA ASN A 231 -4.40 19.61 8.73
C ASN A 231 -3.55 19.82 7.46
N GLN A 232 -2.38 20.42 7.64
CA GLN A 232 -1.44 20.72 6.55
C GLN A 232 -0.67 19.49 6.04
N ASN A 233 -0.84 18.30 6.67
CA ASN A 233 -0.19 17.06 6.25
C ASN A 233 -0.95 16.33 5.13
N LEU A 234 -2.21 16.73 4.88
CA LEU A 234 -3.02 16.16 3.81
C LEU A 234 -2.54 16.67 2.45
N GLN A 235 -2.64 15.82 1.42
CA GLN A 235 -2.32 16.22 0.04
C GLN A 235 -3.25 17.37 -0.40
N PRO A 236 -2.72 18.53 -0.83
CA PRO A 236 -3.53 19.70 -1.15
C PRO A 236 -4.59 19.44 -2.23
N GLU A 237 -4.26 18.65 -3.26
CA GLU A 237 -5.18 18.29 -4.33
C GLU A 237 -6.38 17.47 -3.83
N VAL A 238 -6.11 16.46 -2.97
CA VAL A 238 -7.17 15.62 -2.38
C VAL A 238 -8.02 16.43 -1.42
N ARG A 239 -7.40 17.21 -0.53
CA ARG A 239 -8.07 18.09 0.42
C ARG A 239 -9.01 19.07 -0.28
N ASN A 240 -8.54 19.74 -1.32
CA ASN A 240 -9.34 20.71 -2.06
C ASN A 240 -10.53 20.05 -2.78
N TYR A 241 -10.34 18.85 -3.30
CA TYR A 241 -11.40 18.06 -3.91
C TYR A 241 -12.48 17.69 -2.89
N VAL A 242 -12.08 17.24 -1.70
CA VAL A 242 -13.03 16.90 -0.61
C VAL A 242 -13.78 18.15 -0.10
N LEU A 243 -13.09 19.29 0.00
CA LEU A 243 -13.73 20.56 0.38
C LEU A 243 -14.82 20.99 -0.63
N SER A 244 -14.71 20.63 -1.92
CA SER A 244 -15.77 20.89 -2.88
C SER A 244 -17.03 20.06 -2.59
N TRP A 245 -16.90 18.81 -2.19
CA TRP A 245 -18.04 17.98 -1.77
C TRP A 245 -18.76 18.55 -0.54
N ILE A 246 -18.02 19.06 0.44
CA ILE A 246 -18.63 19.71 1.62
C ILE A 246 -19.42 20.95 1.19
N LYS A 247 -18.90 21.73 0.25
CA LYS A 247 -19.58 22.92 -0.30
C LYS A 247 -20.84 22.58 -1.08
N GLU A 248 -20.86 21.45 -1.78
CA GLU A 248 -22.04 20.94 -2.51
C GLU A 248 -23.13 20.41 -1.57
N GLY A 249 -22.77 20.06 -0.34
CA GLY A 249 -23.65 19.52 0.68
C GLY A 249 -23.47 18.03 0.89
N LEU A 250 -23.25 17.63 2.14
CA LEU A 250 -23.11 16.21 2.50
C LEU A 250 -24.49 15.59 2.74
N LEU A 251 -24.68 14.37 2.26
CA LEU A 251 -25.88 13.58 2.47
C LEU A 251 -25.71 12.63 3.64
N ASP A 252 -26.79 12.42 4.41
CA ASP A 252 -26.83 11.43 5.47
C ASP A 252 -26.78 10.02 4.90
N TRP A 253 -26.10 9.11 5.59
CA TRP A 253 -25.79 7.79 5.07
C TRP A 253 -26.62 6.70 5.72
N ASP A 254 -27.20 5.82 4.91
CA ASP A 254 -27.81 4.57 5.33
C ASP A 254 -26.72 3.58 5.78
N ILE A 255 -26.69 3.33 7.10
CA ILE A 255 -25.69 2.48 7.77
C ILE A 255 -26.26 1.13 8.20
N SER A 256 -27.40 0.71 7.69
CA SER A 256 -28.01 -0.59 8.01
C SER A 256 -28.31 -1.41 6.76
N ARG A 257 -28.33 -2.73 6.91
CA ARG A 257 -28.67 -3.67 5.85
C ARG A 257 -29.51 -4.82 6.37
N ASP A 258 -30.50 -5.25 5.56
CA ASP A 258 -31.35 -6.42 5.80
C ASP A 258 -30.70 -7.68 5.21
N ILE A 259 -29.53 -8.05 5.74
CA ILE A 259 -28.75 -9.24 5.35
C ILE A 259 -28.28 -10.01 6.59
N PRO A 260 -28.01 -11.33 6.47
CA PRO A 260 -27.63 -12.14 7.63
C PRO A 260 -26.18 -11.99 8.08
N TRP A 261 -25.28 -11.42 7.24
CA TRP A 261 -23.84 -11.35 7.47
C TRP A 261 -23.35 -9.92 7.61
N GLY A 262 -22.91 -9.56 8.81
CA GLY A 262 -22.45 -8.22 9.20
C GLY A 262 -22.46 -8.06 10.71
N VAL A 263 -22.05 -6.89 11.19
CA VAL A 263 -22.11 -6.58 12.62
C VAL A 263 -23.57 -6.33 13.04
N PRO A 264 -24.17 -7.13 13.93
CA PRO A 264 -25.54 -6.94 14.36
C PRO A 264 -25.75 -5.57 15.02
N ILE A 265 -26.82 -4.87 14.65
CA ILE A 265 -27.20 -3.61 15.28
C ILE A 265 -27.60 -3.89 16.73
N PRO A 266 -26.99 -3.22 17.74
CA PRO A 266 -27.15 -3.55 19.15
C PRO A 266 -28.44 -2.95 19.77
N LEU A 267 -29.56 -3.04 19.03
CA LEU A 267 -30.90 -2.59 19.46
C LEU A 267 -31.91 -3.72 19.30
N LYS A 268 -32.80 -3.90 20.29
CA LYS A 268 -33.79 -5.01 20.30
C LYS A 268 -34.74 -4.94 19.09
N GLU A 269 -35.12 -3.74 18.70
CA GLU A 269 -36.03 -3.48 17.58
C GLU A 269 -35.40 -3.64 16.19
N ALA A 270 -34.07 -3.70 16.12
CA ALA A 270 -33.30 -3.92 14.89
C ALA A 270 -32.93 -5.40 14.66
N LYS A 271 -33.69 -6.33 15.27
CA LYS A 271 -33.41 -7.75 15.16
C LYS A 271 -33.41 -8.21 13.70
N GLY A 272 -32.30 -8.81 13.25
CA GLY A 272 -32.12 -9.30 11.88
C GLY A 272 -31.47 -8.28 10.94
N GLN A 273 -31.17 -7.07 11.43
CA GLN A 273 -30.41 -6.07 10.68
C GLN A 273 -28.97 -6.01 11.15
N VAL A 274 -28.07 -5.71 10.21
CA VAL A 274 -26.63 -5.53 10.43
C VAL A 274 -26.19 -4.15 10.00
N LEU A 275 -25.04 -3.72 10.51
CA LEU A 275 -24.39 -2.50 10.06
C LEU A 275 -23.80 -2.67 8.67
N TYR A 276 -23.78 -1.60 7.92
CA TYR A 276 -23.19 -1.53 6.58
C TYR A 276 -21.66 -1.64 6.67
N GLY A 277 -21.04 -2.43 5.78
CA GLY A 277 -19.62 -2.76 5.84
C GLY A 277 -18.68 -1.55 5.92
N TRP A 278 -19.01 -0.41 5.34
CA TRP A 278 -18.20 0.80 5.51
C TRP A 278 -18.29 1.43 6.90
N PHE A 279 -19.25 1.06 7.71
CA PHE A 279 -19.31 1.52 9.10
C PHE A 279 -18.32 0.74 9.99
N ASP A 280 -18.24 -0.58 9.83
CA ASP A 280 -17.35 -1.43 10.64
C ASP A 280 -15.93 -1.54 10.09
N ASN A 281 -15.76 -1.51 8.76
CA ASN A 281 -14.46 -1.58 8.09
C ASN A 281 -13.45 -0.57 8.64
N HIS A 282 -13.83 0.70 8.74
CA HIS A 282 -12.97 1.77 9.26
C HIS A 282 -12.54 1.58 10.71
N LEU A 283 -13.35 0.87 11.50
CA LEU A 283 -13.05 0.58 12.90
C LEU A 283 -12.08 -0.59 13.03
N GLY A 284 -11.95 -1.41 11.98
CA GLY A 284 -10.93 -2.45 11.85
C GLY A 284 -9.50 -1.93 12.05
N TYR A 285 -9.20 -0.71 11.62
CA TYR A 285 -7.90 -0.08 11.88
C TYR A 285 -7.63 0.10 13.38
N ILE A 286 -8.64 0.56 14.11
CA ILE A 286 -8.55 0.84 15.54
C ILE A 286 -8.53 -0.46 16.34
N SER A 287 -9.47 -1.37 16.07
CA SER A 287 -9.61 -2.63 16.80
C SER A 287 -8.36 -3.50 16.66
N THR A 288 -7.81 -3.61 15.45
CA THR A 288 -6.58 -4.37 15.18
C THR A 288 -5.38 -3.75 15.87
N ALA A 289 -5.22 -2.41 15.82
CA ALA A 289 -4.16 -1.74 16.56
C ALA A 289 -4.29 -1.93 18.07
N GLN A 290 -5.52 -1.84 18.61
CA GLN A 290 -5.78 -2.07 20.03
C GLN A 290 -5.45 -3.51 20.46
N LYS A 291 -5.78 -4.50 19.63
CA LYS A 291 -5.43 -5.91 19.86
C LYS A 291 -3.92 -6.09 19.99
N TYR A 292 -3.14 -5.52 19.03
CA TYR A 292 -1.69 -5.56 19.09
C TYR A 292 -1.12 -4.97 20.39
N PHE A 293 -1.62 -3.81 20.82
CA PHE A 293 -1.14 -3.19 22.05
C PHE A 293 -1.56 -3.96 23.30
N LYS A 294 -2.79 -4.48 23.33
CA LYS A 294 -3.30 -5.32 24.42
C LYS A 294 -2.47 -6.58 24.64
N GLU A 295 -2.04 -7.25 23.56
CA GLU A 295 -1.14 -8.40 23.61
C GLU A 295 0.23 -8.08 24.23
N LYS A 296 0.61 -6.80 24.20
CA LYS A 296 1.85 -6.27 24.82
C LYS A 296 1.62 -5.64 26.20
N GLY A 297 0.41 -5.77 26.76
CA GLY A 297 0.06 -5.19 28.05
C GLY A 297 -0.08 -3.66 28.05
N ILE A 298 -0.31 -3.05 26.87
CA ILE A 298 -0.43 -1.60 26.69
C ILE A 298 -1.91 -1.25 26.46
N ASP A 299 -2.39 -0.13 27.02
CA ASP A 299 -3.71 0.41 26.73
C ASP A 299 -3.79 0.83 25.26
N GLY A 300 -4.56 0.08 24.46
CA GLY A 300 -4.66 0.29 23.02
C GLY A 300 -5.34 1.60 22.64
N LYS A 301 -6.32 2.08 23.42
CA LYS A 301 -6.99 3.36 23.17
C LYS A 301 -6.04 4.53 23.45
N GLN A 302 -5.32 4.48 24.56
CA GLN A 302 -4.31 5.48 24.89
C GLN A 302 -3.18 5.46 23.85
N ALA A 303 -2.70 4.27 23.48
CA ALA A 303 -1.65 4.13 22.46
C ALA A 303 -2.07 4.71 21.11
N TRP A 304 -3.31 4.45 20.64
CA TRP A 304 -3.86 5.07 19.44
C TRP A 304 -3.83 6.59 19.52
N ASN A 305 -4.38 7.16 20.59
CA ASN A 305 -4.51 8.61 20.76
C ASN A 305 -3.17 9.34 20.98
N GLN A 306 -2.12 8.63 21.35
CA GLN A 306 -0.75 9.17 21.48
C GLN A 306 0.09 8.95 20.23
N SER A 307 -0.45 8.31 19.19
CA SER A 307 0.30 7.99 17.97
C SER A 307 0.00 8.97 16.85
N LYS A 308 0.98 9.11 15.94
CA LYS A 308 0.76 9.68 14.59
C LYS A 308 0.12 8.62 13.71
N ILE A 309 -1.01 8.94 13.11
CA ILE A 309 -1.83 7.98 12.39
C ILE A 309 -1.72 8.24 10.89
N TYR A 310 -1.30 7.20 10.16
CA TYR A 310 -1.23 7.18 8.70
C TYR A 310 -2.22 6.17 8.14
N HIS A 311 -3.13 6.60 7.24
CA HIS A 311 -3.99 5.72 6.47
C HIS A 311 -3.58 5.73 5.00
N TYR A 312 -2.92 4.66 4.51
CA TYR A 312 -2.58 4.51 3.10
C TYR A 312 -3.78 4.00 2.31
N ILE A 313 -4.22 4.77 1.30
CA ILE A 313 -5.45 4.49 0.56
C ILE A 313 -5.30 4.68 -0.95
N GLY A 314 -6.18 4.05 -1.73
CA GLY A 314 -6.46 4.38 -3.12
C GLY A 314 -7.43 5.57 -3.24
N LYS A 315 -7.43 6.23 -4.40
CA LYS A 315 -8.31 7.39 -4.65
C LYS A 315 -9.81 7.05 -4.64
N ASP A 316 -10.17 5.80 -4.86
CA ASP A 316 -11.54 5.29 -4.90
C ASP A 316 -12.25 5.35 -3.55
N ILE A 317 -11.51 5.37 -2.45
CA ILE A 317 -12.05 5.39 -1.09
C ILE A 317 -11.78 6.71 -0.33
N VAL A 318 -11.46 7.78 -1.06
CA VAL A 318 -11.23 9.13 -0.49
C VAL A 318 -12.45 9.61 0.30
N TYR A 319 -13.68 9.44 -0.25
CA TYR A 319 -14.91 9.86 0.43
C TYR A 319 -15.01 9.26 1.85
N HIS A 320 -14.71 7.97 1.98
CA HIS A 320 -14.79 7.25 3.24
C HIS A 320 -13.75 7.71 4.26
N HIS A 321 -12.50 7.93 3.84
CA HIS A 321 -11.40 8.25 4.74
C HIS A 321 -11.26 9.73 5.08
N TYR A 322 -11.81 10.62 4.24
CA TYR A 322 -11.75 12.07 4.48
C TYR A 322 -13.04 12.65 5.04
N LEU A 323 -14.18 11.96 4.91
CA LEU A 323 -15.47 12.42 5.39
C LEU A 323 -16.10 11.46 6.40
N PHE A 324 -16.43 10.23 5.97
CA PHE A 324 -17.23 9.31 6.78
C PHE A 324 -16.51 8.87 8.05
N LEU A 325 -15.32 8.30 7.94
CA LEU A 325 -14.51 7.88 9.09
C LEU A 325 -14.17 9.03 10.06
N PRO A 326 -13.69 10.22 9.59
CA PRO A 326 -13.49 11.35 10.48
C PRO A 326 -14.77 11.82 11.18
N ALA A 327 -15.92 11.87 10.49
CA ALA A 327 -17.20 12.23 11.10
C ALA A 327 -17.62 11.25 12.20
N MET A 328 -17.45 9.93 11.99
CA MET A 328 -17.71 8.92 13.03
C MET A 328 -16.83 9.16 14.26
N ARG A 329 -15.53 9.44 14.07
CA ARG A 329 -14.61 9.72 15.19
C ARG A 329 -14.94 11.03 15.91
N LEU A 330 -15.28 12.08 15.17
CA LEU A 330 -15.75 13.34 15.75
C LEU A 330 -17.03 13.13 16.58
N GLY A 331 -17.97 12.38 16.05
CA GLY A 331 -19.21 12.06 16.75
C GLY A 331 -19.00 11.17 17.97
N ASN A 332 -18.12 10.19 17.91
CA ASN A 332 -17.75 9.32 19.04
C ASN A 332 -16.88 10.06 20.06
N ALA A 333 -16.00 10.97 19.61
CA ALA A 333 -15.11 11.80 20.43
C ALA A 333 -14.12 11.03 21.33
N GLU A 334 -13.83 9.79 21.01
CA GLU A 334 -12.94 8.93 21.82
C GLU A 334 -11.60 8.65 21.13
N TYR A 335 -11.51 8.85 19.81
CA TYR A 335 -10.36 8.52 19.01
C TYR A 335 -9.92 9.69 18.12
N ASN A 336 -8.61 9.93 18.10
CA ASN A 336 -8.02 10.99 17.27
C ASN A 336 -8.24 10.74 15.77
N LEU A 337 -8.38 11.85 15.03
CA LEU A 337 -8.42 11.84 13.57
C LEU A 337 -7.04 11.47 12.99
N PRO A 338 -6.97 11.02 11.71
CA PRO A 338 -5.70 10.71 11.09
C PRO A 338 -4.86 11.98 10.86
N ASP A 339 -3.54 11.85 11.09
CA ASP A 339 -2.59 12.91 10.78
C ASP A 339 -2.27 12.95 9.28
N PHE A 340 -2.19 11.78 8.64
CA PHE A 340 -1.82 11.62 7.23
C PHE A 340 -2.74 10.61 6.54
N ILE A 341 -3.12 10.92 5.31
CA ILE A 341 -3.88 10.00 4.46
C ILE A 341 -3.20 9.95 3.08
N PRO A 342 -2.05 9.25 2.97
CA PRO A 342 -1.38 9.13 1.69
C PRO A 342 -2.25 8.43 0.65
N THR A 343 -2.69 9.20 -0.34
CA THR A 343 -3.65 8.80 -1.37
C THR A 343 -2.96 8.69 -2.73
N ARG A 344 -3.21 7.60 -3.47
CA ARG A 344 -2.63 7.36 -4.80
C ARG A 344 -3.69 6.94 -5.81
N GLY A 345 -3.35 7.15 -7.10
CA GLY A 345 -4.17 6.70 -8.22
C GLY A 345 -4.22 5.18 -8.35
N MET A 346 -5.09 4.70 -9.22
CA MET A 346 -5.29 3.27 -9.49
C MET A 346 -4.26 2.75 -10.49
N LEU A 347 -3.99 1.44 -10.43
CA LEU A 347 -3.19 0.76 -11.44
C LEU A 347 -4.08 0.37 -12.63
N GLN A 348 -3.60 0.67 -13.84
CA GLN A 348 -4.11 0.13 -15.10
C GLN A 348 -3.16 -0.97 -15.58
N LEU A 349 -3.64 -1.84 -16.45
CA LEU A 349 -2.87 -2.91 -17.07
C LEU A 349 -2.94 -2.76 -18.59
N GLU A 350 -1.79 -2.56 -19.24
CA GLU A 350 -1.72 -2.35 -20.70
C GLU A 350 -2.77 -1.32 -21.16
N GLN A 351 -2.80 -0.14 -20.49
CA GLN A 351 -3.71 0.99 -20.74
C GLN A 351 -5.20 0.72 -20.47
N GLN A 352 -5.55 -0.39 -19.83
CA GLN A 352 -6.93 -0.74 -19.51
C GLN A 352 -7.13 -0.91 -18.01
N LYS A 353 -8.37 -0.70 -17.53
CA LYS A 353 -8.73 -0.94 -16.12
C LYS A 353 -8.68 -2.44 -15.82
N PHE A 354 -8.18 -2.78 -14.63
CA PHE A 354 -8.28 -4.13 -14.09
C PHE A 354 -9.73 -4.63 -14.06
N SER A 355 -9.95 -5.88 -14.45
CA SER A 355 -11.28 -6.49 -14.46
C SER A 355 -11.18 -8.00 -14.30
N LYS A 356 -11.49 -8.52 -13.11
CA LYS A 356 -11.53 -9.97 -12.84
C LYS A 356 -12.56 -10.67 -13.74
N SER A 357 -13.72 -10.06 -13.96
CA SER A 357 -14.80 -10.63 -14.79
C SER A 357 -14.42 -10.82 -16.27
N ARG A 358 -13.45 -10.03 -16.75
CA ARG A 358 -12.93 -10.13 -18.13
C ARG A 358 -11.59 -10.84 -18.23
N GLY A 359 -11.04 -11.38 -17.15
CA GLY A 359 -9.71 -11.97 -17.12
C GLY A 359 -8.58 -10.94 -17.39
N TRP A 360 -8.87 -9.62 -17.24
CA TRP A 360 -7.90 -8.54 -17.49
C TRP A 360 -7.29 -8.06 -16.19
N TYR A 361 -6.48 -8.93 -15.58
CA TYR A 361 -5.77 -8.66 -14.34
C TYR A 361 -4.55 -9.59 -14.21
N ILE A 362 -3.66 -9.27 -13.28
CA ILE A 362 -2.53 -10.11 -12.88
C ILE A 362 -2.71 -10.39 -11.39
N GLY A 363 -2.88 -11.65 -11.02
CA GLY A 363 -2.89 -12.12 -9.64
C GLY A 363 -1.52 -11.92 -8.99
N LEU A 364 -1.48 -11.54 -7.71
CA LEU A 364 -0.22 -11.40 -7.00
C LEU A 364 0.50 -12.74 -6.91
N ARG A 365 -0.23 -13.80 -6.59
CA ARG A 365 0.33 -15.17 -6.51
C ARG A 365 0.88 -15.62 -7.86
N ASP A 366 0.17 -15.38 -8.95
CA ASP A 366 0.63 -15.74 -10.31
C ASP A 366 1.92 -15.03 -10.65
N PHE A 367 2.04 -13.73 -10.32
CA PHE A 367 3.27 -12.99 -10.53
C PHE A 367 4.43 -13.58 -9.70
N LEU A 368 4.20 -13.86 -8.41
CA LEU A 368 5.22 -14.38 -7.49
C LEU A 368 5.69 -15.80 -7.85
N ASN A 369 4.85 -16.60 -8.48
CA ASN A 369 5.23 -17.92 -8.99
C ASN A 369 6.17 -17.83 -10.20
N LYS A 370 6.20 -16.69 -10.90
CA LYS A 370 6.99 -16.51 -12.13
C LYS A 370 8.22 -15.62 -11.92
N PHE A 371 8.09 -14.55 -11.14
CA PHE A 371 9.13 -13.54 -10.94
C PHE A 371 9.38 -13.28 -9.44
N PRO A 372 10.63 -12.90 -9.08
CA PRO A 372 10.94 -12.49 -7.72
C PRO A 372 10.07 -11.30 -7.26
N ALA A 373 9.66 -11.32 -6.00
CA ALA A 373 8.88 -10.24 -5.39
C ALA A 373 9.55 -8.85 -5.52
N ASP A 374 10.88 -8.80 -5.37
CA ASP A 374 11.64 -7.55 -5.46
C ASP A 374 11.56 -6.88 -6.84
N TYR A 375 11.33 -7.65 -7.93
CA TYR A 375 11.15 -7.08 -9.27
C TYR A 375 9.84 -6.30 -9.35
N LEU A 376 8.77 -6.86 -8.81
CA LEU A 376 7.48 -6.18 -8.74
C LEU A 376 7.54 -4.96 -7.83
N ARG A 377 8.14 -5.09 -6.65
CA ARG A 377 8.31 -3.98 -5.70
C ARG A 377 9.09 -2.82 -6.33
N TYR A 378 10.22 -3.11 -7.00
CA TYR A 378 11.02 -2.13 -7.71
C TYR A 378 10.20 -1.43 -8.82
N TYR A 379 9.57 -2.23 -9.68
CA TYR A 379 8.82 -1.71 -10.83
C TYR A 379 7.65 -0.84 -10.40
N LEU A 380 6.76 -1.36 -9.57
CA LEU A 380 5.59 -0.61 -9.10
C LEU A 380 5.99 0.68 -8.40
N THR A 381 7.05 0.65 -7.57
CA THR A 381 7.56 1.88 -6.93
C THR A 381 8.08 2.88 -7.97
N SER A 382 8.77 2.41 -9.00
CA SER A 382 9.36 3.30 -10.03
C SER A 382 8.33 4.04 -10.87
N VAL A 383 7.13 3.47 -11.04
CA VAL A 383 6.03 4.06 -11.84
C VAL A 383 4.99 4.78 -11.00
N THR A 384 4.89 4.49 -9.70
CA THR A 384 3.85 5.06 -8.82
C THR A 384 4.26 6.44 -8.31
N THR A 385 3.42 7.44 -8.57
CA THR A 385 3.60 8.82 -8.09
C THR A 385 2.81 9.08 -6.80
N TYR A 386 3.19 10.13 -6.05
CA TYR A 386 2.42 10.60 -4.88
C TYR A 386 1.35 11.59 -5.32
N THR A 387 0.46 11.14 -6.22
CA THR A 387 -0.68 11.89 -6.76
C THR A 387 -1.86 10.96 -6.99
N GLN A 388 -3.04 11.52 -7.31
CA GLN A 388 -4.24 10.75 -7.70
C GLN A 388 -4.23 10.29 -9.17
N ALA A 389 -3.17 10.60 -9.93
CA ALA A 389 -3.06 10.14 -11.33
C ALA A 389 -2.94 8.61 -11.38
N ASP A 390 -3.69 7.99 -12.28
CA ASP A 390 -3.58 6.55 -12.53
C ASP A 390 -2.22 6.22 -13.15
N VAL A 391 -1.70 5.06 -12.78
CA VAL A 391 -0.44 4.54 -13.30
C VAL A 391 -0.71 3.29 -14.13
N ASN A 392 0.19 2.95 -15.05
CA ASN A 392 0.01 1.81 -15.93
C ASN A 392 1.08 0.75 -15.69
N PHE A 393 0.67 -0.50 -15.53
CA PHE A 393 1.56 -1.64 -15.65
C PHE A 393 1.66 -2.02 -17.13
N ASP A 394 2.86 -1.97 -17.67
CA ASP A 394 3.19 -2.41 -19.01
C ASP A 394 4.30 -3.46 -18.94
N TRP A 395 4.09 -4.62 -19.54
CA TRP A 395 5.04 -5.73 -19.49
C TRP A 395 6.39 -5.41 -20.16
N SER A 396 6.39 -4.60 -21.24
CA SER A 396 7.65 -4.19 -21.89
C SER A 396 8.41 -3.17 -21.04
N ASP A 397 7.69 -2.21 -20.42
CA ASP A 397 8.32 -1.25 -19.49
C ASP A 397 8.84 -1.95 -18.23
N PHE A 398 8.10 -2.93 -17.70
CA PHE A 398 8.55 -3.78 -16.61
C PHE A 398 9.89 -4.46 -16.94
N GLN A 399 9.96 -5.19 -18.06
CA GLN A 399 11.18 -5.86 -18.49
C GLN A 399 12.33 -4.87 -18.70
N LYS A 400 12.06 -3.74 -19.36
CA LYS A 400 13.06 -2.70 -19.65
C LYS A 400 13.63 -2.11 -18.35
N ARG A 401 12.80 -1.77 -17.37
CA ARG A 401 13.29 -1.20 -16.11
C ARG A 401 14.04 -2.22 -15.28
N ILE A 402 13.53 -3.46 -15.18
CA ILE A 402 14.26 -4.51 -14.47
C ILE A 402 15.61 -4.76 -15.12
N ASN A 403 15.67 -4.96 -16.43
CA ASN A 403 16.92 -5.31 -17.12
C ASN A 403 17.92 -4.14 -17.18
N ASN A 404 17.47 -2.91 -17.41
CA ASN A 404 18.36 -1.78 -17.66
C ASN A 404 18.67 -0.93 -16.42
N GLU A 405 17.72 -0.81 -15.47
CA GLU A 405 17.93 0.00 -14.27
C GLU A 405 18.36 -0.87 -13.07
N LEU A 406 17.56 -1.88 -12.72
CA LEU A 406 17.88 -2.72 -11.57
C LEU A 406 19.11 -3.60 -11.83
N ILE A 407 19.15 -4.31 -12.95
CA ILE A 407 20.21 -5.27 -13.27
C ILE A 407 21.45 -4.56 -13.84
N ALA A 408 21.30 -3.83 -14.95
CA ALA A 408 22.46 -3.26 -15.66
C ALA A 408 23.11 -2.05 -14.95
N ASN A 409 22.42 -1.44 -13.98
CA ASN A 409 23.00 -0.38 -13.17
C ASN A 409 23.32 -0.89 -11.76
N ILE A 410 22.31 -1.14 -10.90
CA ILE A 410 22.51 -1.51 -9.49
C ILE A 410 23.20 -2.87 -9.39
N GLY A 411 22.64 -3.88 -10.03
CA GLY A 411 23.18 -5.25 -10.02
C GLY A 411 24.60 -5.32 -10.61
N ASN A 412 24.86 -4.61 -11.69
CA ASN A 412 26.17 -4.58 -12.32
C ASN A 412 27.25 -3.97 -11.41
N PHE A 413 26.97 -2.83 -10.76
CA PHE A 413 27.92 -2.23 -9.84
C PHE A 413 28.26 -3.18 -8.69
N ILE A 414 27.22 -3.75 -8.07
CA ILE A 414 27.38 -4.71 -6.94
C ILE A 414 28.20 -5.91 -7.39
N HIS A 415 27.79 -6.55 -8.47
CA HIS A 415 28.43 -7.77 -8.98
C HIS A 415 29.89 -7.54 -9.37
N ARG A 416 30.19 -6.47 -10.12
CA ARG A 416 31.56 -6.12 -10.51
C ARG A 416 32.45 -5.87 -9.28
N THR A 417 31.96 -5.10 -8.32
CA THR A 417 32.72 -4.76 -7.10
C THR A 417 33.05 -6.01 -6.29
N LEU A 418 32.03 -6.81 -5.96
CA LEU A 418 32.22 -7.98 -5.12
C LEU A 418 33.02 -9.08 -5.83
N THR A 419 32.72 -9.37 -7.10
CA THR A 419 33.44 -10.37 -7.90
C THR A 419 34.91 -10.00 -8.07
N PHE A 420 35.22 -8.72 -8.35
CA PHE A 420 36.60 -8.28 -8.49
C PHE A 420 37.35 -8.37 -7.16
N THR A 421 36.72 -7.98 -6.03
CA THR A 421 37.29 -8.12 -4.69
C THR A 421 37.54 -9.59 -4.36
N TRP A 422 36.60 -10.48 -4.66
CA TRP A 422 36.73 -11.91 -4.43
C TRP A 422 37.86 -12.55 -5.25
N THR A 423 37.85 -12.33 -6.56
CA THR A 423 38.76 -13.03 -7.48
C THR A 423 40.19 -12.50 -7.43
N LYS A 424 40.39 -11.21 -7.17
CA LYS A 424 41.74 -10.59 -7.21
C LYS A 424 42.36 -10.41 -5.83
N TYR A 425 41.53 -10.33 -4.77
CA TYR A 425 41.99 -10.08 -3.40
C TYR A 425 41.46 -11.12 -2.40
N GLN A 426 40.99 -12.28 -2.88
CA GLN A 426 40.48 -13.39 -2.03
C GLN A 426 39.40 -12.91 -1.05
N GLY A 427 38.56 -11.99 -1.49
CA GLY A 427 37.49 -11.38 -0.67
C GLY A 427 37.97 -10.37 0.37
N LYS A 428 39.26 -10.12 0.49
CA LYS A 428 39.82 -9.22 1.50
C LYS A 428 39.74 -7.75 1.07
N VAL A 429 39.17 -6.91 1.94
CA VAL A 429 39.07 -5.45 1.76
C VAL A 429 40.15 -4.77 2.60
N SER A 430 41.02 -3.99 1.97
CA SER A 430 42.09 -3.26 2.64
C SER A 430 41.76 -1.78 2.73
N GLN A 431 42.01 -1.17 3.90
CA GLN A 431 41.80 0.26 4.09
C GLN A 431 42.80 1.07 3.25
N PRO A 432 42.33 2.15 2.60
CA PRO A 432 43.19 3.00 1.79
C PRO A 432 44.18 3.81 2.63
N LYS A 433 45.30 4.16 2.03
CA LYS A 433 46.29 5.06 2.63
C LYS A 433 46.07 6.51 2.22
N GLU A 434 45.71 6.74 0.97
CA GLU A 434 45.52 8.06 0.37
C GLU A 434 44.27 8.10 -0.48
N HIS A 435 43.66 9.27 -0.59
CA HIS A 435 42.49 9.56 -1.44
C HIS A 435 42.82 10.67 -2.43
N ASP A 436 42.46 10.50 -3.68
CA ASP A 436 42.46 11.59 -4.66
C ASP A 436 41.12 12.36 -4.64
N GLU A 437 41.02 13.37 -5.50
CA GLU A 437 39.83 14.21 -5.60
C GLU A 437 38.56 13.40 -5.95
N PHE A 438 38.67 12.38 -6.82
CA PHE A 438 37.53 11.56 -7.22
C PHE A 438 37.12 10.55 -6.14
N ASP A 439 38.06 10.09 -5.33
CA ASP A 439 37.79 9.30 -4.14
C ASP A 439 37.00 10.13 -3.13
N ASN A 440 37.41 11.36 -2.90
CA ASN A 440 36.73 12.29 -2.00
C ASN A 440 35.30 12.62 -2.51
N GLU A 441 35.09 12.73 -3.82
CA GLU A 441 33.75 12.91 -4.38
C GLU A 441 32.82 11.71 -4.06
N LEU A 442 33.31 10.47 -4.20
CA LEU A 442 32.52 9.29 -3.83
C LEU A 442 32.21 9.27 -2.31
N ILE A 443 33.20 9.59 -1.48
CA ILE A 443 33.02 9.68 -0.04
C ILE A 443 31.93 10.68 0.33
N GLU A 444 31.93 11.87 -0.27
CA GLU A 444 30.90 12.88 -0.03
C GLU A 444 29.51 12.42 -0.51
N ARG A 445 29.41 11.69 -1.62
CA ARG A 445 28.14 11.11 -2.08
C ARG A 445 27.62 10.03 -1.13
N ILE A 446 28.51 9.18 -0.60
CA ILE A 446 28.13 8.19 0.43
C ILE A 446 27.58 8.91 1.68
N LYS A 447 28.25 9.96 2.15
CA LYS A 447 27.80 10.73 3.32
C LYS A 447 26.43 11.36 3.17
N GLN A 448 26.02 11.71 1.94
CA GLN A 448 24.79 12.47 1.67
C GLN A 448 23.61 11.60 1.24
N VAL A 449 23.87 10.40 0.69
CA VAL A 449 22.84 9.60 0.00
C VAL A 449 21.67 9.21 0.90
N ALA A 450 21.95 8.79 2.14
CA ALA A 450 20.89 8.37 3.06
C ALA A 450 19.95 9.53 3.43
N GLU A 451 20.48 10.73 3.61
CA GLU A 451 19.66 11.92 3.87
C GLU A 451 18.82 12.28 2.64
N CYS A 452 19.43 12.29 1.45
CA CYS A 452 18.75 12.60 0.20
C CYS A 452 17.58 11.62 -0.08
N VAL A 453 17.80 10.31 0.08
CA VAL A 453 16.76 9.29 -0.10
C VAL A 453 15.71 9.40 1.00
N GLY A 454 16.13 9.50 2.26
CA GLY A 454 15.25 9.58 3.42
C GLY A 454 14.28 10.75 3.38
N LYS A 455 14.72 11.90 2.88
CA LYS A 455 13.87 13.08 2.69
C LYS A 455 12.71 12.81 1.71
N GLU A 456 12.98 12.11 0.63
CA GLU A 456 11.94 11.77 -0.35
C GLU A 456 10.96 10.73 0.23
N VAL A 457 11.46 9.73 0.97
CA VAL A 457 10.60 8.72 1.62
C VAL A 457 9.69 9.36 2.68
N GLN A 458 10.22 10.27 3.51
CA GLN A 458 9.43 11.03 4.49
C GLN A 458 8.33 11.87 3.83
N ALA A 459 8.59 12.38 2.63
CA ALA A 459 7.61 13.12 1.84
C ALA A 459 6.63 12.21 1.07
N ASN A 460 6.66 10.89 1.26
CA ASN A 460 5.91 9.88 0.49
C ASN A 460 6.23 9.88 -1.03
N GLU A 461 7.30 10.52 -1.45
CA GLU A 461 7.80 10.57 -2.83
C GLU A 461 8.72 9.36 -3.12
N LEU A 462 8.18 8.16 -2.96
CA LEU A 462 8.94 6.89 -2.94
C LEU A 462 9.69 6.65 -4.27
N ALA A 463 9.07 6.94 -5.41
CA ALA A 463 9.71 6.86 -6.72
C ALA A 463 10.92 7.81 -6.84
N LYS A 464 10.85 9.00 -6.23
CA LYS A 464 11.99 9.94 -6.22
C LYS A 464 13.11 9.41 -5.34
N GLY A 465 12.76 8.82 -4.17
CA GLY A 465 13.73 8.14 -3.31
C GLY A 465 14.47 7.01 -4.04
N LEU A 466 13.73 6.14 -4.72
CA LEU A 466 14.32 5.06 -5.54
C LEU A 466 15.22 5.61 -6.65
N ARG A 467 14.81 6.68 -7.32
CA ARG A 467 15.63 7.34 -8.36
C ARG A 467 16.96 7.84 -7.80
N LYS A 468 17.00 8.38 -6.56
CA LYS A 468 18.25 8.79 -5.90
C LYS A 468 19.20 7.62 -5.67
N ILE A 469 18.66 6.44 -5.36
CA ILE A 469 19.47 5.21 -5.23
C ILE A 469 20.06 4.80 -6.59
N VAL A 470 19.25 4.84 -7.66
CA VAL A 470 19.69 4.55 -9.03
C VAL A 470 20.78 5.51 -9.50
N GLU A 471 20.61 6.83 -9.24
CA GLU A 471 21.59 7.88 -9.54
C GLU A 471 22.90 7.66 -8.78
N PHE A 472 22.84 7.29 -7.50
CA PHE A 472 24.01 6.96 -6.68
C PHE A 472 24.77 5.75 -7.23
N SER A 473 24.05 4.67 -7.56
CA SER A 473 24.65 3.49 -8.17
C SER A 473 25.29 3.77 -9.53
N ALA A 474 24.65 4.60 -10.35
CA ALA A 474 25.21 5.02 -11.65
C ALA A 474 26.53 5.76 -11.47
N PHE A 475 26.63 6.65 -10.49
CA PHE A 475 27.89 7.32 -10.15
C PHE A 475 28.96 6.31 -9.67
N CYS A 476 28.59 5.36 -8.85
CA CYS A 476 29.51 4.31 -8.40
C CYS A 476 30.06 3.45 -9.57
N ASN A 477 29.23 3.15 -10.58
CA ASN A 477 29.69 2.50 -11.82
C ASN A 477 30.70 3.36 -12.59
N GLN A 478 30.45 4.67 -12.72
CA GLN A 478 31.38 5.62 -13.36
C GLN A 478 32.69 5.70 -12.59
N TYR A 479 32.63 5.77 -11.26
CA TYR A 479 33.80 5.78 -10.38
C TYR A 479 34.65 4.52 -10.59
N PHE A 480 34.03 3.32 -10.51
CA PHE A 480 34.72 2.05 -10.72
C PHE A 480 35.41 1.97 -12.09
N GLN A 481 34.70 2.43 -13.14
CA GLN A 481 35.24 2.45 -14.51
C GLN A 481 36.40 3.44 -14.67
N LYS A 482 36.32 4.64 -14.09
CA LYS A 482 37.35 5.68 -14.17
C LYS A 482 38.60 5.31 -13.38
N LYS A 483 38.45 4.68 -12.21
CA LYS A 483 39.54 4.25 -11.32
C LYS A 483 40.31 3.03 -11.84
N GLN A 484 39.71 2.25 -12.74
CA GLN A 484 40.33 1.08 -13.40
C GLN A 484 41.11 0.18 -12.41
N PRO A 485 40.47 -0.47 -11.41
CA PRO A 485 41.18 -1.24 -10.38
C PRO A 485 41.96 -2.44 -10.93
N TRP A 486 41.81 -2.75 -12.21
CA TRP A 486 42.59 -3.77 -12.91
C TRP A 486 43.95 -3.30 -13.38
N ALA A 487 44.18 -1.97 -13.49
CA ALA A 487 45.40 -1.40 -14.02
C ALA A 487 46.53 -1.26 -12.99
N ASP A 488 46.22 -0.96 -11.73
CA ASP A 488 47.17 -0.73 -10.63
C ASP A 488 46.69 -1.38 -9.34
N LYS A 489 47.46 -2.36 -8.82
CA LYS A 489 47.11 -3.13 -7.63
C LYS A 489 47.07 -2.31 -6.34
N GLU A 490 47.92 -1.28 -6.19
CA GLU A 490 47.94 -0.48 -4.97
C GLU A 490 46.78 0.53 -4.97
N LYS A 491 46.51 1.20 -6.07
CA LYS A 491 45.35 2.08 -6.23
C LYS A 491 44.02 1.33 -6.17
N ALA A 492 44.00 0.07 -6.62
CA ALA A 492 42.82 -0.80 -6.53
C ALA A 492 42.34 -1.02 -5.08
N LYS A 493 43.23 -1.03 -4.08
CA LYS A 493 42.86 -1.17 -2.67
C LYS A 493 41.94 -0.05 -2.21
N THR A 494 42.28 1.21 -2.53
CA THR A 494 41.45 2.39 -2.24
C THR A 494 40.10 2.29 -2.97
N THR A 495 40.14 2.01 -4.28
CA THR A 495 38.92 1.90 -5.10
C THR A 495 37.98 0.84 -4.56
N LEU A 496 38.48 -0.36 -4.24
CA LEU A 496 37.65 -1.45 -3.74
C LEU A 496 37.12 -1.19 -2.34
N TYR A 497 37.92 -0.58 -1.45
CA TYR A 497 37.45 -0.17 -0.13
C TYR A 497 36.24 0.76 -0.23
N LEU A 498 36.33 1.79 -1.06
CA LEU A 498 35.24 2.75 -1.25
C LEU A 498 34.03 2.10 -1.95
N CYS A 499 34.26 1.27 -2.98
CA CYS A 499 33.17 0.58 -3.67
C CYS A 499 32.45 -0.42 -2.78
N VAL A 500 33.15 -1.18 -1.92
CA VAL A 500 32.50 -2.13 -0.99
C VAL A 500 31.70 -1.38 0.08
N ASN A 501 32.18 -0.22 0.55
CA ASN A 501 31.38 0.67 1.42
C ASN A 501 30.15 1.21 0.69
N ALA A 502 30.25 1.60 -0.59
CA ALA A 502 29.11 2.03 -1.39
C ALA A 502 28.10 0.88 -1.61
N VAL A 503 28.57 -0.35 -1.79
CA VAL A 503 27.70 -1.55 -1.85
C VAL A 503 26.98 -1.78 -0.53
N ARG A 504 27.67 -1.59 0.61
CA ARG A 504 27.04 -1.65 1.94
C ARG A 504 25.95 -0.56 2.09
N SER A 505 26.23 0.67 1.65
CA SER A 505 25.24 1.73 1.63
C SER A 505 24.02 1.36 0.79
N LEU A 506 24.24 0.80 -0.40
CA LEU A 506 23.16 0.31 -1.27
C LEU A 506 22.31 -0.78 -0.61
N ALA A 507 22.91 -1.72 0.15
CA ALA A 507 22.16 -2.75 0.85
C ALA A 507 21.14 -2.15 1.82
N ILE A 508 21.53 -1.14 2.62
CA ILE A 508 20.65 -0.46 3.58
C ILE A 508 19.59 0.38 2.85
N LEU A 509 19.98 1.12 1.80
CA LEU A 509 19.07 2.00 1.06
C LEU A 509 18.02 1.21 0.25
N LEU A 510 18.37 0.02 -0.21
CA LEU A 510 17.48 -0.87 -0.97
C LEU A 510 16.54 -1.68 -0.07
N GLU A 511 16.83 -1.80 1.23
CA GLU A 511 16.01 -2.61 2.14
C GLU A 511 14.52 -2.26 2.10
N PRO A 512 14.09 -1.00 2.11
CA PRO A 512 12.66 -0.69 2.03
C PRO A 512 12.03 -1.09 0.68
N TYR A 513 12.80 -1.08 -0.39
CA TYR A 513 12.33 -1.27 -1.77
C TYR A 513 12.40 -2.72 -2.24
N THR A 514 13.54 -3.38 -1.98
CA THR A 514 13.86 -4.74 -2.42
C THR A 514 14.44 -5.56 -1.26
N PRO A 515 13.61 -5.85 -0.22
CA PRO A 515 14.09 -6.40 1.05
C PRO A 515 14.79 -7.75 0.93
N PHE A 516 14.35 -8.61 0.02
CA PHE A 516 14.95 -9.94 -0.16
C PHE A 516 16.35 -9.87 -0.78
N SER A 517 16.51 -9.01 -1.79
CA SER A 517 17.81 -8.80 -2.44
C SER A 517 18.75 -8.02 -1.53
N ALA A 518 18.26 -7.08 -0.76
CA ALA A 518 19.05 -6.34 0.23
C ALA A 518 19.62 -7.26 1.32
N GLU A 519 18.84 -8.21 1.83
CA GLU A 519 19.31 -9.22 2.80
C GLU A 519 20.34 -10.17 2.19
N LYS A 520 20.11 -10.66 0.96
CA LYS A 520 21.11 -11.46 0.24
C LYS A 520 22.43 -10.70 0.04
N LEU A 521 22.33 -9.40 -0.27
CA LEU A 521 23.51 -8.55 -0.43
C LEU A 521 24.25 -8.35 0.90
N TRP A 522 23.52 -8.18 2.02
CA TRP A 522 24.10 -8.08 3.35
C TRP A 522 24.89 -9.33 3.72
N GLN A 523 24.35 -10.50 3.41
CA GLN A 523 25.01 -11.80 3.60
C GLN A 523 26.27 -11.95 2.72
N GLN A 524 26.23 -11.50 1.46
CA GLN A 524 27.42 -11.51 0.58
C GLN A 524 28.53 -10.58 1.10
N LEU A 525 28.16 -9.48 1.72
CA LEU A 525 29.13 -8.60 2.39
C LEU A 525 29.70 -9.20 3.67
N ASN A 526 29.20 -10.34 4.16
CA ASN A 526 29.60 -11.00 5.39
C ASN A 526 29.56 -10.06 6.61
N LEU A 527 28.45 -9.34 6.74
CA LEU A 527 28.21 -8.41 7.83
C LEU A 527 27.31 -9.04 8.89
N ASP A 528 27.54 -8.66 10.15
CA ASP A 528 26.80 -9.21 11.28
C ASP A 528 25.31 -8.82 11.26
N GLY A 529 24.46 -9.73 11.74
CA GLY A 529 23.02 -9.53 11.88
C GLY A 529 22.29 -9.52 10.54
N THR A 530 21.25 -8.73 10.43
CA THR A 530 20.40 -8.62 9.24
C THR A 530 20.30 -7.15 8.78
N VAL A 531 20.17 -6.92 7.48
CA VAL A 531 19.96 -5.57 6.93
C VAL A 531 18.69 -4.91 7.47
N HIS A 532 17.65 -5.68 7.79
CA HIS A 532 16.37 -5.20 8.30
C HIS A 532 16.44 -4.51 9.68
N LYS A 533 17.53 -4.69 10.41
CA LYS A 533 17.77 -4.11 11.74
C LYS A 533 18.90 -3.07 11.77
N GLN A 534 19.37 -2.67 10.60
CA GLN A 534 20.43 -1.66 10.52
C GLN A 534 19.89 -0.27 10.78
N ASN A 535 20.80 0.66 11.11
CA ASN A 535 20.45 2.07 11.24
C ASN A 535 20.52 2.76 9.87
N TRP A 536 19.47 3.47 9.48
CA TRP A 536 19.41 4.22 8.21
C TRP A 536 20.61 5.14 7.98
N HIS A 537 21.04 5.86 9.04
CA HIS A 537 22.16 6.78 8.96
C HIS A 537 23.51 6.08 8.73
N SER A 538 23.62 4.81 9.10
CA SER A 538 24.85 4.05 8.86
C SER A 538 25.14 3.84 7.38
N ALA A 539 24.13 3.96 6.50
CA ALA A 539 24.35 3.99 5.06
C ALA A 539 25.20 5.18 4.56
N SER A 540 25.36 6.22 5.40
CA SER A 540 26.22 7.38 5.13
C SER A 540 27.64 7.24 5.70
N GLN A 541 28.01 6.07 6.16
CA GLN A 541 29.29 5.84 6.87
C GLN A 541 30.14 4.77 6.17
N LEU A 542 31.46 4.93 6.27
CA LEU A 542 32.43 3.95 5.78
C LEU A 542 32.76 2.98 6.90
N GLU A 543 31.95 1.94 7.09
CA GLU A 543 32.06 1.00 8.23
C GLU A 543 32.78 -0.31 7.91
N ILE A 544 33.14 -0.55 6.67
CA ILE A 544 33.94 -1.73 6.30
C ILE A 544 35.35 -1.57 6.89
N LYS A 545 35.73 -2.47 7.80
CA LYS A 545 37.02 -2.42 8.50
C LYS A 545 38.16 -2.92 7.61
N ASN A 546 39.38 -2.48 7.93
CA ASN A 546 40.56 -3.02 7.29
C ASN A 546 40.68 -4.54 7.56
N GLY A 547 40.93 -5.30 6.51
CA GLY A 547 41.04 -6.76 6.59
C GLY A 547 39.68 -7.48 6.57
N HIS A 548 38.57 -6.77 6.43
CA HIS A 548 37.26 -7.41 6.27
C HIS A 548 37.22 -8.36 5.09
N HIS A 549 36.58 -9.53 5.26
CA HIS A 549 36.40 -10.52 4.21
C HIS A 549 34.92 -10.63 3.82
N ILE A 550 34.63 -10.39 2.56
CA ILE A 550 33.31 -10.67 1.97
C ILE A 550 33.14 -12.17 1.74
N ASN A 551 31.92 -12.65 1.62
CA ASN A 551 31.61 -14.01 1.17
C ASN A 551 31.72 -14.13 -0.36
N GLN A 552 31.70 -15.37 -0.86
CA GLN A 552 31.66 -15.60 -2.31
C GLN A 552 30.44 -14.95 -2.94
N PRO A 553 30.61 -14.03 -3.91
CA PRO A 553 29.49 -13.36 -4.54
C PRO A 553 28.62 -14.30 -5.37
N SER A 554 27.33 -14.06 -5.34
CA SER A 554 26.36 -14.69 -6.23
C SER A 554 25.55 -13.64 -6.99
N VAL A 555 24.94 -14.04 -8.09
CA VAL A 555 24.06 -13.16 -8.89
C VAL A 555 22.83 -12.81 -8.05
N LEU A 556 22.56 -11.50 -7.88
CA LEU A 556 21.39 -11.01 -7.14
C LEU A 556 20.14 -10.96 -8.02
N PHE A 557 20.31 -10.62 -9.29
CA PHE A 557 19.21 -10.37 -10.21
C PHE A 557 19.48 -11.07 -11.55
N GLU A 558 18.48 -11.77 -12.05
CA GLU A 558 18.50 -12.46 -13.35
C GLU A 558 17.66 -11.70 -14.37
N LYS A 559 18.08 -11.70 -15.64
CA LYS A 559 17.38 -11.00 -16.70
C LYS A 559 15.98 -11.60 -16.95
N VAL A 560 15.00 -10.73 -17.05
CA VAL A 560 13.67 -11.07 -17.55
C VAL A 560 13.76 -11.28 -19.07
N GLN A 561 13.36 -12.46 -19.54
CA GLN A 561 13.45 -12.86 -20.94
C GLN A 561 12.19 -12.45 -21.72
N ASP A 562 12.33 -12.21 -23.02
CA ASP A 562 11.20 -11.85 -23.91
C ASP A 562 10.10 -12.91 -23.88
N LYS A 563 10.49 -14.19 -23.89
CA LYS A 563 9.57 -15.33 -23.81
C LYS A 563 8.68 -15.30 -22.56
N ASP A 564 9.23 -14.85 -21.42
CA ASP A 564 8.47 -14.77 -20.17
C ASP A 564 7.37 -13.71 -20.27
N ILE A 565 7.71 -12.56 -20.88
CA ILE A 565 6.75 -11.46 -21.11
C ILE A 565 5.65 -11.84 -22.09
N GLU A 566 6.02 -12.49 -23.20
CA GLU A 566 5.05 -12.98 -24.20
C GLU A 566 4.08 -13.97 -23.59
N THR A 567 4.57 -14.89 -22.74
CA THR A 567 3.74 -15.87 -22.03
C THR A 567 2.72 -15.19 -21.12
N GLU A 568 3.15 -14.18 -20.35
CA GLU A 568 2.25 -13.48 -19.43
C GLU A 568 1.22 -12.59 -20.16
N ARG A 569 1.59 -11.97 -21.28
CA ARG A 569 0.65 -11.22 -22.13
C ARG A 569 -0.43 -12.11 -22.74
N GLN A 570 -0.10 -13.31 -23.16
CA GLN A 570 -1.06 -14.25 -23.73
C GLN A 570 -2.13 -14.71 -22.75
N LYS A 571 -1.90 -14.61 -21.44
CA LYS A 571 -2.90 -14.93 -20.41
C LYS A 571 -3.96 -13.84 -20.25
N LEU A 572 -3.68 -12.60 -20.70
CA LEU A 572 -4.62 -11.49 -20.53
C LEU A 572 -5.87 -11.69 -21.39
N GLY A 573 -7.04 -11.47 -20.78
CA GLY A 573 -8.33 -11.67 -21.44
C GLY A 573 -8.80 -13.13 -21.51
N THR A 574 -8.02 -14.08 -20.99
CA THR A 574 -8.46 -15.47 -20.84
C THR A 574 -9.10 -15.63 -19.45
N VAL A 575 -10.39 -15.96 -19.44
CA VAL A 575 -11.08 -16.31 -18.19
C VAL A 575 -10.74 -17.76 -17.87
N THR A 576 -9.79 -17.96 -16.97
CA THR A 576 -9.52 -19.30 -16.46
C THR A 576 -10.62 -19.67 -15.46
N PRO A 577 -11.31 -20.82 -15.61
CA PRO A 577 -12.22 -21.28 -14.56
C PRO A 577 -11.43 -21.41 -13.24
N ARG A 578 -11.98 -20.93 -12.15
CA ARG A 578 -11.41 -21.15 -10.81
C ARG A 578 -11.35 -22.66 -10.56
N SER A 579 -10.14 -23.20 -10.36
CA SER A 579 -9.91 -24.60 -9.93
C SER A 579 -10.22 -24.77 -8.46
#